data_ec2827ead5d1e3365f2659defe08c559
#
_entry.id   ec2827ead5d1e3365f2659defe08c559
#
_cell.length_a   1.000
_cell.length_b   1.000
_cell.length_c   1.000
_cell.angle_alpha   90.00
_cell.angle_beta   90.00
_cell.angle_gamma   90.00
#
_symmetry.space_group_name_H-M   'P 1'
#
loop_
_entity.id
_entity.type
_entity.pdbx_description
1 polymer ?
#
loop_
_entity_poly.entity_id
_entity_poly.type
_entity_poly.pdbx_seq_one_letter_code
_entity_poly.pdbx_strand_id
1 'polypeptide(L)'
;MRPANLPFLGIVFLFLCKVCWSDPLIVAHRGASHDAPENTLPAFELAWKQGADAIEGDFLLTKDNKIVCIHDGSPKRLADRNLVVRGSTLEELRKLDVGSWKHEKYKGTKIPTIAEVFATIPDGRKIFVEVKCGKEIIPHLVKEIGQSKLKTEQVVLICFKQEVVKAFKKAMPKNKAYWLSSFKKNKEGVWTPTLEAVLATLKDTKADGLDSHKDIPGEAAKKIMKEGYEWHAWTVNDVATAKKLKALGIHSITTDRPGLIKSSL
;
A
#
# COMPACT_ATOMS: atom_id res chain seq x y z
N MET A 1 -4.72 -10.21 77.82
CA MET A 1 -3.80 -10.00 76.75
C MET A 1 -4.59 -10.07 75.44
N ARG A 2 -4.72 -8.95 74.68
CA ARG A 2 -5.42 -8.91 73.39
C ARG A 2 -4.36 -9.02 72.29
N PRO A 3 -4.53 -9.80 71.25
CA PRO A 3 -3.58 -9.86 70.13
C PRO A 3 -3.68 -8.60 69.26
N ALA A 4 -2.54 -8.05 68.89
CA ALA A 4 -2.40 -6.90 68.00
C ALA A 4 -2.69 -7.29 66.54
N ASN A 5 -3.65 -6.58 65.92
CA ASN A 5 -3.90 -6.68 64.49
C ASN A 5 -2.82 -5.93 63.71
N LEU A 6 -2.00 -6.67 62.93
CA LEU A 6 -1.14 -6.06 61.88
C LEU A 6 -1.96 -5.76 60.63
N PRO A 7 -1.83 -4.59 60.02
CA PRO A 7 -2.48 -4.32 58.74
C PRO A 7 -1.74 -5.05 57.60
N PHE A 8 -2.51 -5.79 56.82
CA PHE A 8 -2.05 -6.46 55.61
C PHE A 8 -1.87 -5.40 54.51
N LEU A 9 -0.60 -5.06 54.21
CA LEU A 9 -0.27 -4.13 53.15
C LEU A 9 -0.34 -4.86 51.81
N GLY A 10 -1.48 -4.76 51.10
CA GLY A 10 -1.69 -5.32 49.78
C GLY A 10 -0.82 -4.56 48.75
N ILE A 11 0.23 -5.21 48.26
CA ILE A 11 1.01 -4.69 47.13
C ILE A 11 0.19 -4.91 45.85
N VAL A 12 -0.38 -3.83 45.33
CA VAL A 12 -1.04 -3.84 44.01
C VAL A 12 0.08 -3.81 42.94
N PHE A 13 0.35 -4.96 42.33
CA PHE A 13 1.16 -5.04 41.13
C PHE A 13 0.36 -4.47 39.96
N LEU A 14 0.63 -3.22 39.58
CA LEU A 14 0.21 -2.66 38.28
C LEU A 14 1.01 -3.38 37.18
N PHE A 15 0.39 -4.38 36.54
CA PHE A 15 0.86 -4.92 35.29
C PHE A 15 0.67 -3.83 34.23
N LEU A 16 1.73 -3.07 33.96
CA LEU A 16 1.85 -2.26 32.75
C LEU A 16 1.94 -3.22 31.55
N CYS A 17 0.78 -3.54 30.98
CA CYS A 17 0.71 -4.25 29.71
C CYS A 17 1.36 -3.35 28.66
N LYS A 18 2.65 -3.56 28.35
CA LYS A 18 3.27 -2.98 27.18
C LYS A 18 2.50 -3.54 25.98
N VAL A 19 1.70 -2.70 25.33
CA VAL A 19 1.13 -3.01 24.02
C VAL A 19 2.33 -3.22 23.10
N CYS A 20 2.72 -4.47 22.91
CA CYS A 20 3.73 -4.85 21.90
C CYS A 20 3.07 -4.67 20.54
N TRP A 21 3.24 -3.51 19.95
CA TRP A 21 2.91 -3.30 18.54
C TRP A 21 3.88 -4.16 17.72
N SER A 22 3.35 -5.01 16.84
CA SER A 22 4.19 -5.71 15.87
C SER A 22 4.89 -4.69 14.97
N ASP A 23 6.08 -5.03 14.47
CA ASP A 23 6.76 -4.18 13.49
C ASP A 23 5.84 -3.93 12.29
N PRO A 24 5.82 -2.70 11.75
CA PRO A 24 5.02 -2.40 10.56
C PRO A 24 5.52 -3.21 9.36
N LEU A 25 4.60 -3.62 8.50
CA LEU A 25 4.96 -4.23 7.22
C LEU A 25 5.70 -3.20 6.36
N ILE A 26 6.78 -3.62 5.73
CA ILE A 26 7.50 -2.80 4.74
C ILE A 26 6.99 -3.15 3.36
N VAL A 27 6.33 -2.17 2.74
CA VAL A 27 5.73 -2.26 1.40
C VAL A 27 6.63 -1.54 0.41
N ALA A 28 7.11 -2.25 -0.61
CA ALA A 28 7.99 -1.68 -1.63
C ALA A 28 7.16 -0.94 -2.68
N HIS A 29 7.21 0.41 -2.66
CA HIS A 29 6.49 1.32 -3.56
C HIS A 29 6.95 1.15 -5.01
N ARG A 30 6.07 0.61 -5.85
CA ARG A 30 6.37 0.25 -7.25
C ARG A 30 7.55 -0.73 -7.36
N GLY A 31 7.72 -1.61 -6.36
CA GLY A 31 8.89 -2.41 -6.13
C GLY A 31 10.03 -1.65 -5.44
N ALA A 32 11.27 -2.13 -5.54
CA ALA A 32 12.46 -1.41 -5.06
C ALA A 32 12.81 -0.25 -6.01
N SER A 33 11.91 0.71 -6.16
CA SER A 33 11.90 1.73 -7.21
C SER A 33 13.04 2.75 -7.12
N HIS A 34 13.68 2.87 -5.95
CA HIS A 34 14.92 3.64 -5.83
C HIS A 34 16.06 3.00 -6.63
N ASP A 35 16.15 1.67 -6.70
CA ASP A 35 17.29 0.93 -7.24
C ASP A 35 17.01 0.27 -8.60
N ALA A 36 15.72 0.05 -8.93
CA ALA A 36 15.26 -0.58 -10.17
C ALA A 36 14.13 0.23 -10.82
N PRO A 37 13.82 0.02 -12.13
CA PRO A 37 12.75 0.77 -12.78
C PRO A 37 11.38 0.43 -12.15
N GLU A 38 10.66 1.48 -11.74
CA GLU A 38 9.36 1.37 -11.07
C GLU A 38 8.35 0.52 -11.83
N ASN A 39 7.47 -0.20 -11.10
CA ASN A 39 6.37 -0.99 -11.68
C ASN A 39 6.83 -2.06 -12.69
N THR A 40 7.99 -2.66 -12.47
CA THR A 40 8.55 -3.71 -13.35
C THR A 40 8.89 -4.96 -12.57
N LEU A 41 8.94 -6.12 -13.25
CA LEU A 41 9.33 -7.38 -12.61
C LEU A 41 10.72 -7.29 -11.94
N PRO A 42 11.77 -6.69 -12.56
CA PRO A 42 13.05 -6.49 -11.89
C PRO A 42 12.95 -5.70 -10.57
N ALA A 43 12.06 -4.69 -10.48
CA ALA A 43 11.87 -3.92 -9.25
C ALA A 43 11.16 -4.74 -8.16
N PHE A 44 10.18 -5.57 -8.53
CA PHE A 44 9.49 -6.45 -7.59
C PHE A 44 10.39 -7.57 -7.08
N GLU A 45 11.12 -8.22 -7.96
CA GLU A 45 12.10 -9.26 -7.59
C GLU A 45 13.21 -8.70 -6.69
N LEU A 46 13.68 -7.48 -6.96
CA LEU A 46 14.66 -6.81 -6.10
C LEU A 46 14.06 -6.47 -4.72
N ALA A 47 12.80 -6.05 -4.66
CA ALA A 47 12.12 -5.78 -3.40
C ALA A 47 12.06 -7.03 -2.50
N TRP A 48 11.77 -8.21 -3.08
CA TRP A 48 11.81 -9.46 -2.34
C TRP A 48 13.20 -9.80 -1.82
N LYS A 49 14.25 -9.61 -2.65
CA LYS A 49 15.65 -9.79 -2.24
C LYS A 49 16.07 -8.83 -1.12
N GLN A 50 15.50 -7.62 -1.09
CA GLN A 50 15.72 -6.63 -0.05
C GLN A 50 14.87 -6.86 1.22
N GLY A 51 14.09 -7.95 1.29
CA GLY A 51 13.33 -8.35 2.47
C GLY A 51 12.00 -7.65 2.67
N ALA A 52 11.42 -7.03 1.63
CA ALA A 52 10.10 -6.42 1.70
C ALA A 52 9.03 -7.44 2.14
N ASP A 53 8.07 -7.01 2.97
CA ASP A 53 6.95 -7.84 3.42
C ASP A 53 5.81 -7.84 2.39
N ALA A 54 5.74 -6.77 1.59
CA ALA A 54 4.83 -6.63 0.48
C ALA A 54 5.47 -5.80 -0.64
N ILE A 55 4.93 -5.93 -1.85
CA ILE A 55 5.14 -4.97 -2.93
C ILE A 55 3.87 -4.14 -3.11
N GLU A 56 4.04 -2.95 -3.64
CA GLU A 56 2.94 -2.14 -4.15
C GLU A 56 3.19 -1.92 -5.65
N GLY A 57 2.11 -1.86 -6.43
CA GLY A 57 2.16 -1.55 -7.86
C GLY A 57 0.90 -0.85 -8.32
N ASP A 58 1.07 0.02 -9.34
CA ASP A 58 0.01 0.83 -9.96
C ASP A 58 -0.59 0.10 -11.17
N PHE A 59 -1.91 -0.02 -11.22
CA PHE A 59 -2.58 -0.81 -12.26
C PHE A 59 -3.60 -0.02 -13.06
N LEU A 60 -3.51 -0.18 -14.37
CA LEU A 60 -4.39 0.42 -15.37
C LEU A 60 -4.97 -0.65 -16.31
N LEU A 61 -6.11 -0.32 -16.93
CA LEU A 61 -6.78 -1.17 -17.92
C LEU A 61 -6.42 -0.69 -19.33
N THR A 62 -5.99 -1.62 -20.20
CA THR A 62 -5.70 -1.37 -21.61
C THR A 62 -6.97 -1.34 -22.47
N LYS A 63 -6.84 -1.00 -23.77
CA LYS A 63 -7.92 -1.02 -24.74
C LYS A 63 -8.56 -2.42 -24.87
N ASP A 64 -7.76 -3.47 -24.82
CA ASP A 64 -8.16 -4.87 -24.90
C ASP A 64 -8.42 -5.51 -23.54
N ASN A 65 -8.72 -4.68 -22.52
CA ASN A 65 -9.09 -5.07 -21.16
C ASN A 65 -8.06 -5.97 -20.44
N LYS A 66 -6.78 -5.78 -20.73
CA LYS A 66 -5.69 -6.36 -19.93
C LYS A 66 -5.31 -5.40 -18.81
N ILE A 67 -4.97 -5.93 -17.63
CA ILE A 67 -4.49 -5.13 -16.52
C ILE A 67 -2.96 -5.08 -16.60
N VAL A 68 -2.40 -3.88 -16.71
CA VAL A 68 -0.96 -3.63 -16.82
C VAL A 68 -0.47 -2.79 -15.64
N CYS A 69 0.80 -3.02 -15.25
CA CYS A 69 1.41 -2.34 -14.12
C CYS A 69 2.21 -1.13 -14.62
N ILE A 70 1.66 0.07 -14.42
CA ILE A 70 2.26 1.35 -14.77
C ILE A 70 1.54 2.49 -14.05
N HIS A 71 2.29 3.50 -13.56
CA HIS A 71 1.70 4.59 -12.79
C HIS A 71 0.87 5.56 -13.62
N ASP A 72 1.44 6.06 -14.71
CA ASP A 72 0.82 7.11 -15.51
C ASP A 72 -0.07 6.51 -16.59
N GLY A 73 -1.11 7.24 -17.01
CA GLY A 73 -1.95 6.87 -18.14
C GLY A 73 -1.20 6.84 -19.50
N SER A 74 0.10 7.16 -19.48
CA SER A 74 1.01 7.12 -20.62
C SER A 74 2.43 6.81 -20.16
N PRO A 75 3.19 5.96 -20.86
CA PRO A 75 4.58 5.62 -20.55
C PRO A 75 5.59 6.72 -20.89
N LYS A 76 5.17 7.91 -21.33
CA LYS A 76 6.03 9.00 -21.81
C LYS A 76 7.23 9.31 -20.91
N ARG A 77 7.09 9.20 -19.62
CA ARG A 77 8.16 9.46 -18.64
C ARG A 77 9.20 8.33 -18.59
N LEU A 78 8.83 7.14 -19.00
CA LEU A 78 9.62 5.90 -18.85
C LEU A 78 10.13 5.37 -20.21
N ALA A 79 9.51 5.77 -21.32
CA ALA A 79 9.79 5.25 -22.65
C ALA A 79 9.88 6.40 -23.70
N ASP A 80 10.48 6.09 -24.83
CA ASP A 80 10.67 7.01 -25.96
C ASP A 80 9.38 7.36 -26.71
N ARG A 81 8.32 6.56 -26.53
CA ARG A 81 7.04 6.71 -27.21
C ARG A 81 5.92 7.05 -26.24
N ASN A 82 5.06 7.97 -26.65
CA ASN A 82 3.88 8.37 -25.90
C ASN A 82 2.63 7.61 -26.41
N LEU A 83 2.29 6.51 -25.71
CA LEU A 83 1.07 5.75 -25.97
C LEU A 83 0.12 5.96 -24.79
N VAL A 84 -1.17 6.21 -25.08
CA VAL A 84 -2.20 6.26 -24.03
C VAL A 84 -2.58 4.82 -23.65
N VAL A 85 -2.38 4.42 -22.41
CA VAL A 85 -2.60 3.04 -21.95
C VAL A 85 -4.02 2.57 -22.27
N ARG A 86 -5.05 3.37 -21.94
CA ARG A 86 -6.45 3.03 -22.21
C ARG A 86 -6.80 2.98 -23.72
N GLY A 87 -6.02 3.62 -24.56
CA GLY A 87 -6.17 3.64 -26.03
C GLY A 87 -5.34 2.57 -26.76
N SER A 88 -4.47 1.84 -26.06
CA SER A 88 -3.51 0.88 -26.63
C SER A 88 -3.79 -0.53 -26.17
N THR A 89 -3.46 -1.51 -27.01
CA THR A 89 -3.48 -2.93 -26.64
C THR A 89 -2.24 -3.30 -25.81
N LEU A 90 -2.31 -4.42 -25.09
CA LEU A 90 -1.15 -4.97 -24.39
C LEU A 90 0.03 -5.20 -25.36
N GLU A 91 -0.23 -5.72 -26.55
CA GLU A 91 0.81 -5.97 -27.55
C GLU A 91 1.55 -4.69 -27.96
N GLU A 92 0.81 -3.57 -28.18
CA GLU A 92 1.40 -2.28 -28.51
C GLU A 92 2.27 -1.75 -27.35
N LEU A 93 1.77 -1.82 -26.11
CA LEU A 93 2.49 -1.36 -24.92
C LEU A 93 3.75 -2.20 -24.67
N ARG A 94 3.75 -3.48 -24.97
CA ARG A 94 4.91 -4.37 -24.81
C ARG A 94 6.03 -4.16 -25.81
N LYS A 95 5.84 -3.38 -26.85
CA LYS A 95 6.91 -2.97 -27.76
C LYS A 95 7.84 -1.93 -27.12
N LEU A 96 7.38 -1.25 -26.06
CA LEU A 96 8.13 -0.22 -25.36
C LEU A 96 9.21 -0.82 -24.45
N ASP A 97 10.29 -0.07 -24.27
CA ASP A 97 11.28 -0.28 -23.22
C ASP A 97 11.02 0.71 -22.09
N VAL A 98 10.70 0.20 -20.91
CA VAL A 98 10.43 0.99 -19.70
C VAL A 98 11.53 0.82 -18.64
N GLY A 99 12.68 0.31 -19.02
CA GLY A 99 13.81 0.06 -18.12
C GLY A 99 15.03 0.93 -18.35
N SER A 100 15.37 1.21 -19.61
CA SER A 100 16.60 1.93 -20.00
C SER A 100 16.73 3.32 -19.38
N TRP A 101 15.62 4.01 -19.10
CA TRP A 101 15.61 5.31 -18.42
C TRP A 101 16.24 5.26 -17.02
N LYS A 102 16.14 4.11 -16.36
CA LYS A 102 16.70 3.91 -15.01
C LYS A 102 18.18 3.58 -15.06
N HIS A 103 18.57 2.65 -15.92
CA HIS A 103 19.95 2.24 -16.15
C HIS A 103 20.02 1.26 -17.33
N GLU A 104 21.13 1.23 -18.10
CA GLU A 104 21.33 0.39 -19.28
C GLU A 104 21.16 -1.12 -18.99
N LYS A 105 21.52 -1.59 -17.77
CA LYS A 105 21.30 -2.98 -17.35
C LYS A 105 19.84 -3.44 -17.38
N TYR A 106 18.90 -2.50 -17.42
CA TYR A 106 17.46 -2.75 -17.48
C TYR A 106 16.87 -2.58 -18.89
N LYS A 107 17.71 -2.40 -19.88
CA LYS A 107 17.31 -2.29 -21.28
C LYS A 107 16.42 -3.46 -21.71
N GLY A 108 15.36 -3.16 -22.44
CA GLY A 108 14.41 -4.15 -22.92
C GLY A 108 13.34 -4.56 -21.90
N THR A 109 13.35 -3.99 -20.69
CA THR A 109 12.29 -4.25 -19.69
C THR A 109 10.93 -3.82 -20.22
N LYS A 110 9.92 -4.69 -20.07
CA LYS A 110 8.55 -4.50 -20.57
C LYS A 110 7.61 -4.10 -19.45
N ILE A 111 6.49 -3.44 -19.81
CA ILE A 111 5.37 -3.21 -18.92
C ILE A 111 4.76 -4.58 -18.58
N PRO A 112 4.72 -5.01 -17.31
CA PRO A 112 4.17 -6.31 -16.96
C PRO A 112 2.64 -6.27 -16.84
N THR A 113 2.01 -7.42 -17.07
CA THR A 113 0.62 -7.66 -16.68
C THR A 113 0.51 -7.92 -15.18
N ILE A 114 -0.70 -7.75 -14.61
CA ILE A 114 -0.95 -8.09 -13.21
C ILE A 114 -0.69 -9.58 -12.92
N ALA A 115 -1.00 -10.47 -13.86
CA ALA A 115 -0.74 -11.90 -13.72
C ALA A 115 0.76 -12.20 -13.58
N GLU A 116 1.62 -11.52 -14.36
CA GLU A 116 3.06 -11.65 -14.25
C GLU A 116 3.58 -11.09 -12.92
N VAL A 117 3.00 -9.98 -12.44
CA VAL A 117 3.35 -9.43 -11.11
C VAL A 117 2.92 -10.40 -10.01
N PHE A 118 1.70 -10.97 -10.07
CA PHE A 118 1.22 -11.96 -9.10
C PHE A 118 2.13 -13.20 -9.04
N ALA A 119 2.69 -13.61 -10.17
CA ALA A 119 3.61 -14.75 -10.23
C ALA A 119 4.95 -14.53 -9.49
N THR A 120 5.32 -13.27 -9.19
CA THR A 120 6.54 -12.96 -8.42
C THR A 120 6.33 -13.06 -6.91
N ILE A 121 5.09 -13.14 -6.42
CA ILE A 121 4.79 -13.00 -4.99
C ILE A 121 5.06 -14.32 -4.26
N PRO A 122 6.00 -14.33 -3.29
CA PRO A 122 6.29 -15.54 -2.51
C PRO A 122 5.15 -15.87 -1.53
N ASP A 123 5.13 -17.12 -1.07
CA ASP A 123 4.21 -17.54 -0.01
C ASP A 123 4.33 -16.65 1.23
N GLY A 124 3.17 -16.24 1.77
CA GLY A 124 3.07 -15.38 2.95
C GLY A 124 3.39 -13.90 2.72
N ARG A 125 3.88 -13.51 1.52
CA ARG A 125 4.07 -12.11 1.14
C ARG A 125 2.81 -11.53 0.49
N LYS A 126 2.71 -10.19 0.44
CA LYS A 126 1.50 -9.50 -0.02
C LYS A 126 1.78 -8.59 -1.23
N ILE A 127 0.71 -8.25 -1.92
CA ILE A 127 0.69 -7.15 -2.89
C ILE A 127 -0.39 -6.14 -2.52
N PHE A 128 -0.03 -4.86 -2.59
CA PHE A 128 -0.94 -3.72 -2.57
C PHE A 128 -1.18 -3.30 -4.02
N VAL A 129 -2.39 -3.53 -4.50
CA VAL A 129 -2.82 -3.24 -5.88
C VAL A 129 -3.43 -1.85 -5.90
N GLU A 130 -2.65 -0.82 -6.33
CA GLU A 130 -3.22 0.51 -6.54
C GLU A 130 -3.96 0.57 -7.86
N VAL A 131 -5.27 0.78 -7.80
CA VAL A 131 -6.09 1.00 -9.00
C VAL A 131 -6.05 2.47 -9.39
N LYS A 132 -5.49 2.77 -10.58
CA LYS A 132 -5.34 4.13 -11.13
C LYS A 132 -6.50 4.55 -12.04
N CYS A 133 -7.32 3.61 -12.51
CA CYS A 133 -8.50 3.88 -13.35
C CYS A 133 -9.81 3.86 -12.53
N GLY A 134 -10.97 3.67 -13.16
CA GLY A 134 -12.25 3.59 -12.48
C GLY A 134 -12.65 2.16 -12.11
N LYS A 135 -13.87 2.01 -11.59
CA LYS A 135 -14.43 0.72 -11.13
C LYS A 135 -14.60 -0.32 -12.25
N GLU A 136 -14.48 0.06 -13.51
CA GLU A 136 -14.54 -0.83 -14.67
C GLU A 136 -13.43 -1.90 -14.66
N ILE A 137 -12.33 -1.68 -13.92
CA ILE A 137 -11.26 -2.67 -13.76
C ILE A 137 -11.67 -3.84 -12.85
N ILE A 138 -12.64 -3.64 -11.94
CA ILE A 138 -12.93 -4.60 -10.86
C ILE A 138 -13.32 -5.99 -11.36
N PRO A 139 -14.20 -6.18 -12.37
CA PRO A 139 -14.49 -7.51 -12.88
C PRO A 139 -13.27 -8.24 -13.42
N HIS A 140 -12.35 -7.50 -14.07
CA HIS A 140 -11.10 -8.05 -14.60
C HIS A 140 -10.14 -8.41 -13.47
N LEU A 141 -10.00 -7.54 -12.45
CA LEU A 141 -9.17 -7.79 -11.28
C LEU A 141 -9.63 -9.02 -10.50
N VAL A 142 -10.94 -9.16 -10.26
CA VAL A 142 -11.53 -10.34 -9.60
C VAL A 142 -11.20 -11.62 -10.38
N LYS A 143 -11.27 -11.58 -11.70
CA LYS A 143 -10.90 -12.71 -12.56
C LYS A 143 -9.41 -13.06 -12.41
N GLU A 144 -8.52 -12.08 -12.48
CA GLU A 144 -7.06 -12.29 -12.34
C GLU A 144 -6.70 -12.85 -10.95
N ILE A 145 -7.33 -12.34 -9.88
CA ILE A 145 -7.15 -12.86 -8.52
C ILE A 145 -7.62 -14.31 -8.45
N GLY A 146 -8.80 -14.62 -8.99
CA GLY A 146 -9.37 -15.97 -8.99
C GLY A 146 -8.55 -16.99 -9.81
N GLN A 147 -7.79 -16.52 -10.80
CA GLN A 147 -6.88 -17.36 -11.61
C GLN A 147 -5.47 -17.48 -11.02
N SER A 148 -5.13 -16.62 -10.06
CA SER A 148 -3.85 -16.65 -9.37
C SER A 148 -3.81 -17.76 -8.32
N LYS A 149 -2.59 -18.12 -7.87
CA LYS A 149 -2.39 -19.02 -6.72
C LYS A 149 -2.39 -18.28 -5.38
N LEU A 150 -2.65 -16.96 -5.39
CA LEU A 150 -2.57 -16.13 -4.21
C LEU A 150 -3.76 -16.39 -3.27
N LYS A 151 -3.48 -16.42 -1.99
CA LYS A 151 -4.50 -16.50 -0.95
C LYS A 151 -5.16 -15.12 -0.76
N THR A 152 -6.36 -15.12 -0.19
CA THR A 152 -7.16 -13.90 0.05
C THR A 152 -6.35 -12.81 0.77
N GLU A 153 -5.60 -13.19 1.81
CA GLU A 153 -4.82 -12.25 2.64
C GLU A 153 -3.56 -11.70 1.97
N GLN A 154 -3.17 -12.25 0.81
CA GLN A 154 -2.01 -11.78 0.04
C GLN A 154 -2.34 -10.60 -0.88
N VAL A 155 -3.62 -10.42 -1.25
CA VAL A 155 -4.04 -9.36 -2.18
C VAL A 155 -4.82 -8.29 -1.45
N VAL A 156 -4.27 -7.08 -1.42
CA VAL A 156 -4.84 -5.88 -0.82
C VAL A 156 -5.12 -4.87 -1.94
N LEU A 157 -6.32 -4.29 -1.99
CA LEU A 157 -6.60 -3.19 -2.90
C LEU A 157 -6.34 -1.86 -2.21
N ILE A 158 -5.73 -0.91 -2.92
CA ILE A 158 -5.67 0.50 -2.51
C ILE A 158 -6.15 1.40 -3.64
N CYS A 159 -6.89 2.46 -3.32
CA CYS A 159 -7.36 3.41 -4.33
C CYS A 159 -7.79 4.75 -3.72
N PHE A 160 -7.52 5.87 -4.42
CA PHE A 160 -8.04 7.19 -4.08
C PHE A 160 -9.55 7.32 -4.37
N LYS A 161 -10.08 6.58 -5.35
CA LYS A 161 -11.48 6.64 -5.76
C LYS A 161 -12.35 5.78 -4.86
N GLN A 162 -13.22 6.40 -4.10
CA GLN A 162 -14.11 5.74 -3.16
C GLN A 162 -15.00 4.69 -3.84
N GLU A 163 -15.50 4.99 -5.06
CA GLU A 163 -16.34 4.07 -5.83
C GLU A 163 -15.61 2.78 -6.24
N VAL A 164 -14.28 2.82 -6.40
CA VAL A 164 -13.44 1.64 -6.69
C VAL A 164 -13.31 0.77 -5.44
N VAL A 165 -12.98 1.38 -4.29
CA VAL A 165 -12.91 0.67 -3.01
C VAL A 165 -14.24 0.00 -2.69
N LYS A 166 -15.35 0.73 -2.81
CA LYS A 166 -16.70 0.23 -2.57
C LYS A 166 -17.08 -0.93 -3.51
N ALA A 167 -16.75 -0.81 -4.80
CA ALA A 167 -17.00 -1.87 -5.78
C ALA A 167 -16.17 -3.13 -5.49
N PHE A 168 -14.90 -2.98 -5.11
CA PHE A 168 -14.04 -4.09 -4.75
C PHE A 168 -14.54 -4.80 -3.48
N LYS A 169 -14.84 -4.07 -2.41
CA LYS A 169 -15.38 -4.65 -1.17
C LYS A 169 -16.71 -5.35 -1.37
N LYS A 170 -17.52 -4.89 -2.35
CA LYS A 170 -18.75 -5.61 -2.74
C LYS A 170 -18.45 -6.94 -3.45
N ALA A 171 -17.45 -6.96 -4.35
CA ALA A 171 -17.10 -8.14 -5.13
C ALA A 171 -16.25 -9.16 -4.34
N MET A 172 -15.34 -8.65 -3.47
CA MET A 172 -14.38 -9.43 -2.70
C MET A 172 -14.37 -9.02 -1.23
N PRO A 173 -15.44 -9.29 -0.47
CA PRO A 173 -15.61 -8.76 0.89
C PRO A 173 -14.56 -9.27 1.90
N LYS A 174 -13.92 -10.41 1.64
CA LYS A 174 -12.89 -10.99 2.51
C LYS A 174 -11.50 -10.40 2.28
N ASN A 175 -11.24 -9.80 1.10
CA ASN A 175 -9.96 -9.15 0.85
C ASN A 175 -9.91 -7.79 1.53
N LYS A 176 -8.72 -7.41 2.01
CA LYS A 176 -8.48 -6.06 2.54
C LYS A 176 -8.52 -5.02 1.43
N ALA A 177 -9.10 -3.86 1.75
CA ALA A 177 -9.07 -2.69 0.89
C ALA A 177 -8.87 -1.43 1.72
N TYR A 178 -7.94 -0.55 1.31
CA TYR A 178 -7.69 0.71 1.99
C TYR A 178 -8.00 1.88 1.06
N TRP A 179 -8.61 2.90 1.64
CA TRP A 179 -8.83 4.14 0.91
C TRP A 179 -7.57 5.02 0.99
N LEU A 180 -7.06 5.42 -0.18
CA LEU A 180 -5.94 6.34 -0.28
C LEU A 180 -6.40 7.79 -0.08
N SER A 181 -5.69 8.53 0.75
CA SER A 181 -5.96 9.97 0.94
C SER A 181 -4.70 10.76 1.28
N SER A 182 -4.61 11.96 0.70
CA SER A 182 -3.61 12.96 1.08
C SER A 182 -4.21 13.98 2.03
N PHE A 183 -3.45 14.35 3.05
CA PHE A 183 -3.84 15.43 3.96
C PHE A 183 -3.08 16.71 3.63
N LYS A 184 -3.79 17.80 3.50
CA LYS A 184 -3.21 19.14 3.24
C LYS A 184 -3.84 20.15 4.16
N LYS A 185 -3.09 21.15 4.60
CA LYS A 185 -3.65 22.32 5.26
C LYS A 185 -4.19 23.28 4.20
N ASN A 186 -5.41 23.76 4.40
CA ASN A 186 -5.95 24.87 3.63
C ASN A 186 -5.29 26.21 4.05
N LYS A 187 -5.71 27.33 3.46
CA LYS A 187 -5.14 28.67 3.75
C LYS A 187 -5.35 29.07 5.22
N GLU A 188 -6.41 28.58 5.86
CA GLU A 188 -6.77 28.83 7.26
C GLU A 188 -6.05 27.88 8.23
N GLY A 189 -5.14 27.02 7.73
CA GLY A 189 -4.40 26.04 8.55
C GLY A 189 -5.19 24.79 8.95
N VAL A 190 -6.41 24.63 8.44
CA VAL A 190 -7.29 23.47 8.70
C VAL A 190 -6.92 22.31 7.79
N TRP A 191 -6.84 21.10 8.35
CA TRP A 191 -6.56 19.89 7.59
C TRP A 191 -7.75 19.47 6.72
N THR A 192 -7.45 19.11 5.47
CA THR A 192 -8.42 18.57 4.50
C THR A 192 -7.87 17.26 3.92
N PRO A 193 -8.67 16.15 3.90
CA PRO A 193 -10.01 16.05 4.49
C PRO A 193 -10.01 16.18 6.02
N THR A 194 -11.18 16.50 6.61
CA THR A 194 -11.36 16.46 8.07
C THR A 194 -11.42 15.01 8.56
N LEU A 195 -11.16 14.81 9.84
CA LEU A 195 -11.23 13.46 10.44
C LEU A 195 -12.64 12.84 10.30
N GLU A 196 -13.69 13.64 10.47
CA GLU A 196 -15.09 13.20 10.32
C GLU A 196 -15.35 12.74 8.89
N ALA A 197 -14.87 13.48 7.89
CA ALA A 197 -15.01 13.12 6.48
C ALA A 197 -14.26 11.82 6.17
N VAL A 198 -13.06 11.61 6.76
CA VAL A 198 -12.31 10.35 6.62
C VAL A 198 -13.08 9.19 7.19
N LEU A 199 -13.55 9.28 8.44
CA LEU A 199 -14.30 8.20 9.10
C LEU A 199 -15.61 7.89 8.36
N ALA A 200 -16.32 8.91 7.88
CA ALA A 200 -17.51 8.72 7.06
C ALA A 200 -17.21 7.97 5.76
N THR A 201 -16.08 8.31 5.08
CA THR A 201 -15.65 7.63 3.85
C THR A 201 -15.27 6.17 4.10
N LEU A 202 -14.49 5.88 5.15
CA LEU A 202 -14.11 4.51 5.50
C LEU A 202 -15.34 3.65 5.77
N LYS A 203 -16.33 4.19 6.49
CA LYS A 203 -17.60 3.51 6.77
C LYS A 203 -18.42 3.28 5.49
N ASP A 204 -18.60 4.30 4.64
CA ASP A 204 -19.40 4.19 3.42
C ASP A 204 -18.80 3.20 2.41
N THR A 205 -17.49 3.22 2.26
CA THR A 205 -16.77 2.34 1.33
C THR A 205 -16.58 0.92 1.85
N LYS A 206 -16.80 0.69 3.16
CA LYS A 206 -16.44 -0.54 3.90
C LYS A 206 -14.95 -0.85 3.80
N ALA A 207 -14.11 0.19 3.66
CA ALA A 207 -12.67 0.04 3.68
C ALA A 207 -12.21 -0.52 5.04
N ASP A 208 -11.18 -1.35 5.03
CA ASP A 208 -10.58 -1.91 6.24
C ASP A 208 -9.64 -0.90 6.93
N GLY A 209 -9.26 0.17 6.25
CA GLY A 209 -8.39 1.20 6.79
C GLY A 209 -8.11 2.35 5.83
N LEU A 210 -7.27 3.25 6.31
CA LEU A 210 -6.75 4.41 5.58
C LEU A 210 -5.29 4.16 5.19
N ASP A 211 -4.96 4.41 3.92
CA ASP A 211 -3.58 4.51 3.46
C ASP A 211 -3.29 5.97 3.09
N SER A 212 -2.56 6.67 3.95
CA SER A 212 -2.42 8.13 3.90
C SER A 212 -1.04 8.58 3.45
N HIS A 213 -0.96 9.83 2.96
CA HIS A 213 0.33 10.50 2.91
C HIS A 213 0.95 10.56 4.32
N LYS A 214 2.27 10.44 4.42
CA LYS A 214 3.05 10.38 5.70
C LYS A 214 2.84 11.58 6.63
N ASP A 215 2.35 12.69 6.10
CA ASP A 215 2.16 13.95 6.86
C ASP A 215 0.79 14.07 7.54
N ILE A 216 0.03 12.97 7.65
CA ILE A 216 -1.21 12.96 8.44
C ILE A 216 -0.95 13.42 9.89
N PRO A 217 -1.85 14.23 10.50
CA PRO A 217 -1.74 14.55 11.92
C PRO A 217 -1.75 13.28 12.78
N GLY A 218 -0.78 13.13 13.68
CA GLY A 218 -0.66 11.93 14.51
C GLY A 218 -1.89 11.63 15.35
N GLU A 219 -2.59 12.66 15.85
CA GLU A 219 -3.85 12.48 16.59
C GLU A 219 -4.99 11.97 15.70
N ALA A 220 -5.04 12.38 14.43
CA ALA A 220 -6.01 11.83 13.47
C ALA A 220 -5.73 10.34 13.21
N ALA A 221 -4.46 9.96 13.02
CA ALA A 221 -4.07 8.56 12.83
C ALA A 221 -4.45 7.69 14.05
N LYS A 222 -4.15 8.16 15.27
CA LYS A 222 -4.54 7.47 16.51
C LYS A 222 -6.05 7.31 16.64
N LYS A 223 -6.83 8.34 16.29
CA LYS A 223 -8.30 8.27 16.34
C LYS A 223 -8.85 7.28 15.32
N ILE A 224 -8.32 7.25 14.10
CA ILE A 224 -8.70 6.28 13.06
C ILE A 224 -8.47 4.85 13.56
N MET A 225 -7.30 4.57 14.14
CA MET A 225 -7.00 3.26 14.71
C MET A 225 -7.89 2.91 15.92
N LYS A 226 -8.24 3.89 16.75
CA LYS A 226 -9.17 3.70 17.89
C LYS A 226 -10.57 3.33 17.43
N GLU A 227 -11.01 3.80 16.27
CA GLU A 227 -12.27 3.40 15.63
C GLU A 227 -12.21 2.03 14.95
N GLY A 228 -11.08 1.30 15.05
CA GLY A 228 -10.91 -0.07 14.55
C GLY A 228 -10.42 -0.16 13.12
N TYR A 229 -9.99 0.93 12.51
CA TYR A 229 -9.43 0.94 11.16
C TYR A 229 -7.90 0.79 11.17
N GLU A 230 -7.36 0.07 10.19
CA GLU A 230 -5.92 0.00 9.97
C GLU A 230 -5.40 1.32 9.40
N TRP A 231 -4.16 1.69 9.76
CA TRP A 231 -3.50 2.88 9.22
C TRP A 231 -2.17 2.51 8.55
N HIS A 232 -2.01 2.98 7.31
CA HIS A 232 -0.86 2.79 6.45
C HIS A 232 -0.36 4.14 5.95
N ALA A 233 0.91 4.25 5.52
CA ALA A 233 1.42 5.53 5.00
C ALA A 233 2.43 5.37 3.87
N TRP A 234 2.38 6.31 2.93
CA TRP A 234 3.23 6.48 1.76
C TRP A 234 3.67 7.95 1.59
N THR A 235 4.73 8.30 0.86
CA THR A 235 5.91 7.47 0.60
C THR A 235 6.97 7.87 1.61
N VAL A 236 7.53 6.91 2.31
CA VAL A 236 8.45 7.13 3.45
C VAL A 236 9.83 6.62 3.07
N ASN A 237 10.74 7.52 2.73
CA ASN A 237 12.06 7.18 2.22
C ASN A 237 13.21 7.51 3.18
N ASP A 238 12.89 7.99 4.39
CA ASP A 238 13.87 8.31 5.43
C ASP A 238 13.56 7.55 6.73
N VAL A 239 14.64 7.17 7.42
CA VAL A 239 14.57 6.35 8.63
C VAL A 239 13.94 7.09 9.82
N ALA A 240 14.14 8.40 9.92
CA ALA A 240 13.61 9.19 11.04
C ALA A 240 12.08 9.23 10.99
N THR A 241 11.49 9.48 9.81
CA THR A 241 10.05 9.42 9.58
C THR A 241 9.52 8.01 9.82
N ALA A 242 10.20 6.97 9.32
CA ALA A 242 9.77 5.59 9.52
C ALA A 242 9.69 5.22 11.02
N LYS A 243 10.72 5.57 11.82
CA LYS A 243 10.73 5.36 13.27
C LYS A 243 9.62 6.14 13.99
N LYS A 244 9.36 7.39 13.56
CA LYS A 244 8.26 8.20 14.10
C LYS A 244 6.90 7.54 13.86
N LEU A 245 6.66 7.07 12.63
CA LEU A 245 5.39 6.40 12.28
C LEU A 245 5.23 5.06 13.01
N LYS A 246 6.31 4.26 13.13
CA LYS A 246 6.33 3.03 13.94
C LYS A 246 5.94 3.32 15.40
N ALA A 247 6.50 4.36 16.01
CA ALA A 247 6.17 4.77 17.38
C ALA A 247 4.70 5.20 17.55
N LEU A 248 4.02 5.60 16.48
CA LEU A 248 2.59 5.91 16.46
C LEU A 248 1.70 4.66 16.24
N GLY A 249 2.29 3.50 15.98
CA GLY A 249 1.55 2.24 15.80
C GLY A 249 1.04 1.97 14.38
N ILE A 250 1.73 2.48 13.36
CA ILE A 250 1.35 2.26 11.97
C ILE A 250 1.40 0.77 11.58
N HIS A 251 0.49 0.33 10.71
CA HIS A 251 0.40 -1.07 10.26
C HIS A 251 1.35 -1.39 9.10
N SER A 252 1.57 -0.44 8.18
CA SER A 252 2.59 -0.59 7.12
C SER A 252 3.18 0.75 6.68
N ILE A 253 4.39 0.66 6.15
CA ILE A 253 5.15 1.78 5.58
C ILE A 253 5.47 1.45 4.13
N THR A 254 4.96 2.26 3.21
CA THR A 254 5.25 2.16 1.77
C THR A 254 6.44 3.05 1.42
N THR A 255 7.48 2.47 0.79
CA THR A 255 8.79 3.10 0.57
C THR A 255 9.42 2.71 -0.76
N ASP A 256 10.16 3.64 -1.39
CA ASP A 256 11.00 3.36 -2.56
C ASP A 256 12.28 2.58 -2.20
N ARG A 257 12.63 2.53 -0.89
CA ARG A 257 13.88 1.98 -0.35
C ARG A 257 13.63 0.86 0.66
N PRO A 258 13.00 -0.26 0.24
CA PRO A 258 12.55 -1.29 1.19
C PRO A 258 13.69 -1.87 2.02
N GLY A 259 14.87 -2.12 1.43
CA GLY A 259 16.03 -2.64 2.16
C GLY A 259 16.54 -1.70 3.26
N LEU A 260 16.60 -0.38 2.97
CA LEU A 260 17.02 0.63 3.95
C LEU A 260 16.04 0.69 5.13
N ILE A 261 14.74 0.79 4.84
CA ILE A 261 13.75 0.94 5.91
C ILE A 261 13.63 -0.36 6.71
N LYS A 262 13.62 -1.53 6.04
CA LYS A 262 13.53 -2.85 6.71
C LYS A 262 14.67 -3.09 7.69
N SER A 263 15.91 -2.75 7.31
CA SER A 263 17.09 -2.95 8.17
C SER A 263 17.23 -1.93 9.31
N SER A 264 16.42 -0.84 9.28
CA SER A 264 16.53 0.27 10.25
C SER A 264 15.43 0.25 11.33
N LEU A 265 14.39 -0.58 11.21
CA LEU A 265 13.26 -0.70 12.13
C LEU A 265 13.30 -1.95 12.98
#